data_abdc0f4e5d5d9dadb01dc6fd2ce136fa
#
_entry.id   abdc0f4e5d5d9dadb01dc6fd2ce136fa
#
_cell.length_a   1.000
_cell.length_b   1.000
_cell.length_c   1.000
_cell.angle_alpha   90.00
_cell.angle_beta   90.00
_cell.angle_gamma   90.00
#
_symmetry.space_group_name_H-M   'P 1'
#
loop_
_entity.id
_entity.type
_entity.pdbx_description
1 polymer ?
#
loop_
_entity_poly.entity_id
_entity_poly.type
_entity_poly.pdbx_seq_one_letter_code
_entity_poly.pdbx_strand_id
1 'polypeptide(L)'
;MTPSERRTAPGGLVWFDEPAPPRATEQLSRARIVAAALELADEQVPGEITMRALAARLGVRSPMALYRYVGSKDGLVDLMTDEVYGQMTVEQGQGWRDALRGLGRTSWDAVQRHPWFARLAFSRPPMGPNALRLYDAALAELEPLGLDAATRMRFVSTVLGHVLGSGLALLEERTMRARVGFRSDSDLDAAAAPYLARIAAEGRHPHFSRWAADPQRLAPEEQSFEQVLEWLLDGLTTLVPPEPPA
;
A
#
# COMPACT_ATOMS: atom_id res chain seq x y z
N MET A 1 11.43 -25.72 19.99
CA MET A 1 10.98 -25.76 18.58
C MET A 1 12.22 -25.63 17.70
N THR A 2 12.56 -26.65 16.95
CA THR A 2 13.73 -26.65 16.08
C THR A 2 13.55 -25.73 14.86
N PRO A 3 14.61 -25.24 14.19
CA PRO A 3 14.50 -24.44 12.96
C PRO A 3 13.66 -25.13 11.87
N SER A 4 13.67 -26.47 11.81
CA SER A 4 12.89 -27.26 10.86
C SER A 4 11.38 -27.23 11.17
N GLU A 5 10.99 -27.23 12.44
CA GLU A 5 9.58 -27.18 12.86
C GLU A 5 8.93 -25.82 12.64
N ARG A 6 9.73 -24.73 12.64
CA ARG A 6 9.25 -23.37 12.33
C ARG A 6 8.90 -23.17 10.86
N ARG A 7 9.60 -23.85 9.96
CA ARG A 7 9.37 -23.76 8.50
C ARG A 7 8.10 -24.47 8.01
N THR A 8 7.59 -25.40 8.80
CA THR A 8 6.42 -26.22 8.43
C THR A 8 5.13 -25.76 9.09
N ALA A 9 5.17 -24.78 9.99
CA ALA A 9 3.97 -24.21 10.58
C ALA A 9 3.19 -23.36 9.55
N PRO A 10 1.87 -23.60 9.37
CA PRO A 10 1.05 -22.71 8.55
C PRO A 10 1.16 -21.27 9.08
N GLY A 11 1.56 -20.33 8.24
CA GLY A 11 1.72 -18.92 8.63
C GLY A 11 3.09 -18.55 9.22
N GLY A 12 4.12 -19.41 9.07
CA GLY A 12 5.50 -19.06 9.46
C GLY A 12 5.98 -17.80 8.73
N LEU A 13 6.43 -16.80 9.51
CA LEU A 13 6.94 -15.54 8.94
C LEU A 13 8.32 -15.78 8.32
N VAL A 14 8.52 -15.31 7.09
CA VAL A 14 9.79 -15.43 6.33
C VAL A 14 10.98 -14.75 7.04
N TRP A 15 10.71 -13.86 7.98
CA TRP A 15 11.69 -13.09 8.75
C TRP A 15 12.50 -13.93 9.75
N PHE A 16 12.02 -15.11 10.13
CA PHE A 16 12.75 -16.02 11.02
C PHE A 16 13.75 -16.93 10.28
N ASP A 17 13.69 -16.98 8.95
CA ASP A 17 14.54 -17.81 8.14
C ASP A 17 15.74 -17.00 7.62
N GLU A 18 16.96 -17.33 8.05
CA GLU A 18 18.15 -16.83 7.36
C GLU A 18 18.14 -17.35 5.92
N PRO A 19 18.36 -16.45 4.93
CA PRO A 19 18.45 -16.89 3.55
C PRO A 19 19.61 -17.88 3.42
N ALA A 20 19.37 -18.98 2.68
CA ALA A 20 20.45 -19.91 2.35
C ALA A 20 21.63 -19.12 1.73
N PRO A 21 22.86 -19.31 2.18
CA PRO A 21 24.01 -18.61 1.62
C PRO A 21 24.10 -18.90 0.12
N PRO A 22 24.41 -17.89 -0.71
CA PRO A 22 24.56 -18.09 -2.14
C PRO A 22 25.68 -19.10 -2.37
N ARG A 23 25.42 -20.13 -3.18
CA ARG A 23 26.50 -21.00 -3.66
C ARG A 23 27.39 -20.18 -4.60
N ALA A 24 28.69 -20.38 -4.52
CA ALA A 24 29.68 -19.61 -5.29
C ALA A 24 29.42 -19.58 -6.83
N THR A 25 28.59 -20.50 -7.34
CA THR A 25 28.20 -20.59 -8.76
C THR A 25 26.78 -20.10 -9.06
N GLU A 26 25.97 -19.76 -8.01
CA GLU A 26 24.58 -19.32 -8.19
C GLU A 26 24.48 -17.79 -8.11
N GLN A 27 24.17 -17.16 -9.23
CA GLN A 27 23.83 -15.73 -9.31
C GLN A 27 22.47 -15.39 -8.68
N LEU A 28 21.82 -16.34 -7.99
CA LEU A 28 20.48 -16.19 -7.40
C LEU A 28 20.59 -15.83 -5.92
N SER A 29 19.96 -14.73 -5.53
CA SER A 29 19.85 -14.26 -4.14
C SER A 29 18.42 -13.85 -3.81
N ARG A 30 18.06 -13.76 -2.50
CA ARG A 30 16.77 -13.25 -2.06
C ARG A 30 16.49 -11.87 -2.65
N ALA A 31 17.46 -10.95 -2.57
CA ALA A 31 17.30 -9.59 -3.11
C ALA A 31 17.03 -9.60 -4.63
N ARG A 32 17.76 -10.42 -5.42
CA ARG A 32 17.51 -10.52 -6.85
C ARG A 32 16.15 -11.12 -7.19
N ILE A 33 15.67 -12.07 -6.39
CA ILE A 33 14.34 -12.66 -6.56
C ILE A 33 13.26 -11.62 -6.29
N VAL A 34 13.40 -10.85 -5.19
CA VAL A 34 12.45 -9.79 -4.82
C VAL A 34 12.45 -8.69 -5.88
N ALA A 35 13.59 -8.20 -6.31
CA ALA A 35 13.68 -7.18 -7.36
C ALA A 35 12.98 -7.62 -8.65
N ALA A 36 13.25 -8.84 -9.14
CA ALA A 36 12.59 -9.38 -10.33
C ALA A 36 11.06 -9.58 -10.12
N ALA A 37 10.63 -9.87 -8.90
CA ALA A 37 9.22 -10.01 -8.56
C ALA A 37 8.50 -8.64 -8.54
N LEU A 38 9.16 -7.59 -8.05
CA LEU A 38 8.65 -6.21 -8.09
C LEU A 38 8.45 -5.76 -9.54
N GLU A 39 9.50 -5.89 -10.38
CA GLU A 39 9.42 -5.55 -11.81
C GLU A 39 8.27 -6.30 -12.50
N LEU A 40 8.16 -7.61 -12.25
CA LEU A 40 7.11 -8.43 -12.84
C LEU A 40 5.70 -8.02 -12.38
N ALA A 41 5.56 -7.60 -11.10
CA ALA A 41 4.31 -7.12 -10.55
C ALA A 41 3.89 -5.78 -11.19
N ASP A 42 4.83 -4.87 -11.37
CA ASP A 42 4.59 -3.56 -11.96
C ASP A 42 4.21 -3.66 -13.44
N GLU A 43 4.80 -4.63 -14.16
CA GLU A 43 4.46 -4.90 -15.58
C GLU A 43 3.08 -5.57 -15.76
N GLN A 44 2.65 -6.38 -14.80
CA GLN A 44 1.46 -7.25 -14.94
C GLN A 44 0.22 -6.74 -14.20
N VAL A 45 0.17 -5.47 -13.83
CA VAL A 45 -1.04 -4.92 -13.20
C VAL A 45 -2.24 -5.03 -14.16
N PRO A 46 -3.34 -5.74 -13.80
CA PRO A 46 -3.74 -6.27 -12.49
C PRO A 46 -3.51 -7.77 -12.25
N GLY A 47 -2.45 -8.37 -12.81
CA GLY A 47 -2.22 -9.81 -12.75
C GLY A 47 -1.59 -10.33 -11.44
N GLU A 48 -1.78 -11.62 -11.16
CA GLU A 48 -1.07 -12.31 -10.07
C GLU A 48 0.32 -12.77 -10.52
N ILE A 49 1.36 -12.48 -9.72
CA ILE A 49 2.69 -13.05 -9.91
C ILE A 49 2.62 -14.56 -9.68
N THR A 50 3.09 -15.32 -10.66
CA THR A 50 3.26 -16.76 -10.52
C THR A 50 4.73 -17.11 -10.33
N MET A 51 5.02 -18.11 -9.47
CA MET A 51 6.40 -18.60 -9.27
C MET A 51 7.01 -19.12 -10.58
N ARG A 52 6.19 -19.54 -11.55
CA ARG A 52 6.64 -19.97 -12.87
C ARG A 52 7.12 -18.80 -13.72
N ALA A 53 6.36 -17.70 -13.76
CA ALA A 53 6.74 -16.48 -14.48
C ALA A 53 8.01 -15.87 -13.90
N LEU A 54 8.11 -15.83 -12.55
CA LEU A 54 9.31 -15.36 -11.87
C LEU A 54 10.55 -16.22 -12.14
N ALA A 55 10.39 -17.56 -12.14
CA ALA A 55 11.49 -18.46 -12.50
C ALA A 55 11.95 -18.25 -13.95
N ALA A 56 11.01 -18.08 -14.89
CA ALA A 56 11.34 -17.77 -16.29
C ALA A 56 12.08 -16.44 -16.44
N ARG A 57 11.62 -15.37 -15.75
CA ARG A 57 12.29 -14.05 -15.72
C ARG A 57 13.73 -14.14 -15.22
N LEU A 58 13.98 -14.97 -14.22
CA LEU A 58 15.30 -15.16 -13.62
C LEU A 58 16.20 -16.18 -14.37
N GLY A 59 15.70 -16.82 -15.43
CA GLY A 59 16.43 -17.87 -16.15
C GLY A 59 16.61 -19.16 -15.34
N VAL A 60 15.74 -19.41 -14.35
CA VAL A 60 15.83 -20.57 -13.47
C VAL A 60 14.96 -21.70 -14.03
N ARG A 61 15.51 -22.91 -14.15
CA ARG A 61 14.82 -24.06 -14.76
C ARG A 61 13.59 -24.53 -13.97
N SER A 62 13.58 -24.36 -12.65
CA SER A 62 12.50 -24.84 -11.79
C SER A 62 12.08 -23.80 -10.76
N PRO A 63 10.77 -23.50 -10.62
CA PRO A 63 10.25 -22.65 -9.55
C PRO A 63 10.63 -23.11 -8.14
N MET A 64 10.86 -24.42 -7.94
CA MET A 64 11.28 -24.98 -6.66
C MET A 64 12.60 -24.40 -6.15
N ALA A 65 13.49 -23.95 -7.05
CA ALA A 65 14.74 -23.32 -6.64
C ALA A 65 14.52 -21.99 -5.92
N LEU A 66 13.43 -21.26 -6.24
CA LEU A 66 13.09 -19.98 -5.61
C LEU A 66 12.62 -20.14 -4.16
N TYR A 67 11.88 -21.22 -3.87
CA TYR A 67 11.34 -21.46 -2.54
C TYR A 67 12.42 -21.62 -1.46
N ARG A 68 13.64 -22.00 -1.83
CA ARG A 68 14.78 -22.05 -0.89
C ARG A 68 15.15 -20.68 -0.34
N TYR A 69 14.83 -19.59 -1.07
CA TYR A 69 15.17 -18.21 -0.70
C TYR A 69 14.03 -17.46 -0.07
N VAL A 70 12.80 -17.78 -0.49
CA VAL A 70 11.59 -17.04 -0.08
C VAL A 70 10.62 -17.86 0.78
N GLY A 71 10.93 -19.15 1.02
CA GLY A 71 10.14 -20.08 1.82
C GLY A 71 8.84 -20.52 1.16
N SER A 72 7.98 -19.59 0.80
CA SER A 72 6.66 -19.82 0.20
C SER A 72 6.27 -18.70 -0.77
N LYS A 73 5.12 -18.83 -1.46
CA LYS A 73 4.54 -17.70 -2.22
C LYS A 73 4.18 -16.54 -1.28
N ASP A 74 3.64 -16.84 -0.10
CA ASP A 74 3.33 -15.84 0.93
C ASP A 74 4.59 -15.16 1.46
N GLY A 75 5.68 -15.91 1.67
CA GLY A 75 6.97 -15.35 2.06
C GLY A 75 7.54 -14.42 0.98
N LEU A 76 7.35 -14.72 -0.30
CA LEU A 76 7.70 -13.79 -1.38
C LEU A 76 6.86 -12.51 -1.30
N VAL A 77 5.55 -12.62 -1.05
CA VAL A 77 4.67 -11.44 -0.88
C VAL A 77 5.10 -10.60 0.31
N ASP A 78 5.43 -11.23 1.46
CA ASP A 78 5.96 -10.51 2.63
C ASP A 78 7.24 -9.72 2.29
N LEU A 79 8.18 -10.36 1.59
CA LEU A 79 9.43 -9.71 1.18
C LEU A 79 9.20 -8.56 0.20
N MET A 80 8.29 -8.73 -0.77
CA MET A 80 7.95 -7.69 -1.75
C MET A 80 7.29 -6.49 -1.08
N THR A 81 6.32 -6.73 -0.18
CA THR A 81 5.64 -5.64 0.53
C THR A 81 6.61 -4.89 1.44
N ASP A 82 7.52 -5.59 2.12
CA ASP A 82 8.53 -4.94 2.96
C ASP A 82 9.53 -4.10 2.15
N GLU A 83 9.91 -4.53 0.95
CA GLU A 83 10.75 -3.75 0.07
C GLU A 83 10.08 -2.42 -0.34
N VAL A 84 8.76 -2.44 -0.57
CA VAL A 84 7.99 -1.20 -0.83
C VAL A 84 7.92 -0.32 0.42
N TYR A 85 7.74 -0.90 1.62
CA TYR A 85 7.85 -0.14 2.88
C TYR A 85 9.23 0.51 3.03
N GLY A 86 10.29 -0.10 2.48
CA GLY A 86 11.65 0.45 2.46
C GLY A 86 11.80 1.74 1.67
N GLN A 87 10.89 2.02 0.75
CA GLN A 87 10.87 3.24 -0.07
C GLN A 87 10.13 4.42 0.62
N MET A 88 9.40 4.13 1.70
CA MET A 88 8.68 5.14 2.47
C MET A 88 9.56 5.71 3.57
N THR A 89 9.38 7.00 3.87
CA THR A 89 10.19 7.71 4.85
C THR A 89 9.34 8.54 5.79
N VAL A 90 9.86 8.73 7.00
CA VAL A 90 9.37 9.69 7.99
C VAL A 90 10.55 10.58 8.34
N GLU A 91 10.42 11.87 8.08
CA GLU A 91 11.43 12.85 8.50
C GLU A 91 11.33 13.09 10.01
N GLN A 92 12.48 13.04 10.69
CA GLN A 92 12.56 13.18 12.12
C GLN A 92 12.76 14.64 12.53
N GLY A 93 12.21 15.03 13.69
CA GLY A 93 12.41 16.36 14.29
C GLY A 93 11.59 17.48 13.65
N GLN A 94 10.64 17.17 12.78
CA GLN A 94 9.74 18.16 12.14
C GLN A 94 8.41 18.35 12.91
N GLY A 95 8.21 17.56 13.96
CA GLY A 95 6.95 17.47 14.68
C GLY A 95 5.96 16.51 14.01
N TRP A 96 5.06 15.99 14.82
CA TRP A 96 4.17 14.88 14.47
C TRP A 96 3.34 15.12 13.20
N ARG A 97 2.86 16.35 13.01
CA ARG A 97 1.97 16.67 11.87
C ARG A 97 2.72 16.61 10.55
N ASP A 98 3.92 17.21 10.49
CA ASP A 98 4.75 17.18 9.28
C ASP A 98 5.33 15.79 9.02
N ALA A 99 5.68 15.06 10.07
CA ALA A 99 6.12 13.68 10.00
C ALA A 99 5.03 12.76 9.39
N LEU A 100 3.78 12.87 9.85
CA LEU A 100 2.66 12.10 9.31
C LEU A 100 2.25 12.56 7.91
N ARG A 101 2.36 13.85 7.60
CA ARG A 101 2.18 14.36 6.23
C ARG A 101 3.21 13.76 5.28
N GLY A 102 4.48 13.78 5.68
CA GLY A 102 5.59 13.17 4.91
C GLY A 102 5.38 11.66 4.74
N LEU A 103 4.99 10.95 5.79
CA LEU A 103 4.60 9.53 5.71
C LEU A 103 3.50 9.31 4.68
N GLY A 104 2.43 10.10 4.72
CA GLY A 104 1.32 10.01 3.78
C GLY A 104 1.79 10.17 2.33
N ARG A 105 2.59 11.20 2.05
CA ARG A 105 3.11 11.51 0.71
C ARG A 105 4.06 10.43 0.19
N THR A 106 5.07 10.05 0.97
CA THR A 106 6.03 9.02 0.53
C THR A 106 5.37 7.66 0.35
N SER A 107 4.34 7.36 1.16
CA SER A 107 3.53 6.14 0.99
C SER A 107 2.64 6.21 -0.25
N TRP A 108 2.08 7.39 -0.56
CA TRP A 108 1.30 7.61 -1.78
C TRP A 108 2.16 7.43 -3.03
N ASP A 109 3.36 8.02 -3.05
CA ASP A 109 4.33 7.83 -4.13
C ASP A 109 4.71 6.36 -4.33
N ALA A 110 4.85 5.60 -3.25
CA ALA A 110 5.14 4.17 -3.32
C ALA A 110 3.96 3.38 -3.91
N VAL A 111 2.71 3.70 -3.52
CA VAL A 111 1.50 3.09 -4.08
C VAL A 111 1.31 3.44 -5.56
N GLN A 112 1.64 4.67 -5.97
CA GLN A 112 1.59 5.06 -7.38
C GLN A 112 2.61 4.31 -8.24
N ARG A 113 3.81 4.06 -7.71
CA ARG A 113 4.85 3.26 -8.39
C ARG A 113 4.52 1.78 -8.42
N HIS A 114 3.91 1.27 -7.36
CA HIS A 114 3.57 -0.14 -7.15
C HIS A 114 2.08 -0.32 -6.87
N PRO A 115 1.19 -0.16 -7.87
CA PRO A 115 -0.27 -0.16 -7.62
C PRO A 115 -0.78 -1.45 -6.96
N TRP A 116 -0.13 -2.58 -7.21
CA TRP A 116 -0.45 -3.87 -6.58
C TRP A 116 -0.23 -3.88 -5.06
N PHE A 117 0.66 -3.00 -4.55
CA PHE A 117 1.05 -2.96 -3.14
C PHE A 117 -0.14 -2.72 -2.22
N ALA A 118 -1.04 -1.78 -2.56
CA ALA A 118 -2.20 -1.46 -1.73
C ALA A 118 -3.06 -2.72 -1.44
N ARG A 119 -3.26 -3.57 -2.44
CA ARG A 119 -4.02 -4.84 -2.27
C ARG A 119 -3.28 -5.83 -1.37
N LEU A 120 -1.97 -5.99 -1.56
CA LEU A 120 -1.17 -6.96 -0.80
C LEU A 120 -0.93 -6.50 0.64
N ALA A 121 -0.73 -5.21 0.89
CA ALA A 121 -0.53 -4.63 2.21
C ALA A 121 -1.74 -4.87 3.15
N PHE A 122 -2.97 -4.92 2.62
CA PHE A 122 -4.16 -5.28 3.41
C PHE A 122 -4.25 -6.78 3.73
N SER A 123 -3.57 -7.63 2.97
CA SER A 123 -3.66 -9.08 3.13
C SER A 123 -2.66 -9.66 4.13
N ARG A 124 -1.63 -8.88 4.51
CA ARG A 124 -0.51 -9.34 5.33
C ARG A 124 -0.13 -8.30 6.39
N PRO A 125 0.14 -8.71 7.66
CA PRO A 125 0.62 -7.77 8.67
C PRO A 125 2.03 -7.24 8.30
N PRO A 126 2.29 -5.94 8.49
CA PRO A 126 3.56 -5.30 8.15
C PRO A 126 4.63 -5.63 9.22
N MET A 127 5.18 -6.84 9.18
CA MET A 127 6.12 -7.36 10.19
C MET A 127 7.58 -7.43 9.70
N GLY A 128 7.87 -6.93 8.51
CA GLY A 128 9.21 -6.89 7.96
C GLY A 128 10.05 -5.75 8.55
N PRO A 129 11.39 -5.83 8.43
CA PRO A 129 12.30 -4.86 9.04
C PRO A 129 12.09 -3.42 8.55
N ASN A 130 11.75 -3.23 7.27
CA ASN A 130 11.48 -1.90 6.72
C ASN A 130 10.16 -1.33 7.24
N ALA A 131 9.11 -2.15 7.29
CA ALA A 131 7.83 -1.76 7.86
C ALA A 131 7.99 -1.38 9.34
N LEU A 132 8.67 -2.22 10.15
CA LEU A 132 8.92 -1.93 11.57
C LEU A 132 9.69 -0.62 11.74
N ARG A 133 10.74 -0.39 10.94
CA ARG A 133 11.50 0.88 10.96
C ARG A 133 10.61 2.09 10.66
N LEU A 134 9.72 1.97 9.66
CA LEU A 134 8.81 3.05 9.28
C LEU A 134 7.82 3.38 10.40
N TYR A 135 7.21 2.36 11.00
CA TYR A 135 6.28 2.54 12.12
C TYR A 135 6.98 3.11 13.36
N ASP A 136 8.18 2.61 13.69
CA ASP A 136 8.98 3.11 14.83
C ASP A 136 9.32 4.59 14.66
N ALA A 137 9.78 4.99 13.47
CA ALA A 137 10.06 6.38 13.14
C ALA A 137 8.82 7.29 13.26
N ALA A 138 7.66 6.84 12.79
CA ALA A 138 6.42 7.60 12.91
C ALA A 138 5.94 7.71 14.37
N LEU A 139 6.06 6.63 15.15
CA LEU A 139 5.69 6.62 16.56
C LEU A 139 6.59 7.52 17.42
N ALA A 140 7.89 7.63 17.08
CA ALA A 140 8.83 8.52 17.77
C ALA A 140 8.40 9.99 17.67
N GLU A 141 7.93 10.45 16.51
CA GLU A 141 7.42 11.82 16.33
C GLU A 141 6.12 12.12 17.10
N LEU A 142 5.38 11.08 17.46
CA LEU A 142 4.14 11.17 18.25
C LEU A 142 4.39 11.06 19.76
N GLU A 143 5.58 10.63 20.19
CA GLU A 143 5.88 10.42 21.62
C GLU A 143 5.75 11.70 22.46
N PRO A 144 6.22 12.89 22.00
CA PRO A 144 6.11 14.13 22.77
C PRO A 144 4.67 14.58 23.07
N LEU A 145 3.66 14.04 22.36
CA LEU A 145 2.26 14.41 22.56
C LEU A 145 1.64 13.85 23.85
N GLY A 146 2.32 12.99 24.59
CA GLY A 146 1.78 12.38 25.80
C GLY A 146 0.60 11.44 25.59
N LEU A 147 0.30 11.06 24.35
CA LEU A 147 -0.75 10.10 23.98
C LEU A 147 -0.32 8.66 24.35
N ASP A 148 -1.29 7.81 24.71
CA ASP A 148 -1.03 6.39 24.89
C ASP A 148 -0.59 5.70 23.59
N ALA A 149 0.12 4.57 23.71
CA ALA A 149 0.69 3.86 22.58
C ALA A 149 -0.35 3.42 21.54
N ALA A 150 -1.56 3.04 21.98
CA ALA A 150 -2.63 2.62 21.09
C ALA A 150 -3.15 3.80 20.26
N THR A 151 -3.28 4.97 20.86
CA THR A 151 -3.72 6.20 20.18
C THR A 151 -2.65 6.67 19.19
N ARG A 152 -1.37 6.65 19.54
CA ARG A 152 -0.27 6.94 18.60
C ARG A 152 -0.30 6.01 17.39
N MET A 153 -0.47 4.70 17.59
CA MET A 153 -0.60 3.74 16.50
C MET A 153 -1.84 4.01 15.63
N ARG A 154 -2.95 4.46 16.21
CA ARG A 154 -4.15 4.84 15.45
C ARG A 154 -3.88 6.04 14.54
N PHE A 155 -3.08 7.03 14.97
CA PHE A 155 -2.69 8.16 14.12
C PHE A 155 -1.95 7.68 12.88
N VAL A 156 -0.92 6.86 13.06
CA VAL A 156 -0.15 6.25 11.96
C VAL A 156 -1.06 5.42 11.05
N SER A 157 -1.89 4.56 11.64
CA SER A 157 -2.79 3.68 10.89
C SER A 157 -3.88 4.43 10.13
N THR A 158 -4.32 5.61 10.62
CA THR A 158 -5.30 6.46 9.91
C THR A 158 -4.70 7.01 8.63
N VAL A 159 -3.47 7.53 8.68
CA VAL A 159 -2.77 8.03 7.48
C VAL A 159 -2.50 6.92 6.49
N LEU A 160 -1.90 5.81 6.94
CA LEU A 160 -1.63 4.68 6.05
C LEU A 160 -2.91 4.03 5.51
N GLY A 161 -3.97 4.00 6.30
CA GLY A 161 -5.29 3.51 5.87
C GLY A 161 -5.88 4.35 4.75
N HIS A 162 -5.74 5.68 4.81
CA HIS A 162 -6.14 6.58 3.72
C HIS A 162 -5.32 6.30 2.46
N VAL A 163 -4.00 6.23 2.56
CA VAL A 163 -3.10 5.93 1.42
C VAL A 163 -3.48 4.62 0.74
N LEU A 164 -3.56 3.54 1.53
CA LEU A 164 -3.85 2.20 0.99
C LEU A 164 -5.27 2.10 0.43
N GLY A 165 -6.25 2.74 1.08
CA GLY A 165 -7.63 2.77 0.61
C GLY A 165 -7.78 3.51 -0.71
N SER A 166 -7.17 4.69 -0.83
CA SER A 166 -7.15 5.47 -2.07
C SER A 166 -6.41 4.73 -3.19
N GLY A 167 -5.25 4.14 -2.89
CA GLY A 167 -4.49 3.36 -3.87
C GLY A 167 -5.22 2.11 -4.35
N LEU A 168 -5.93 1.42 -3.46
CA LEU A 168 -6.76 0.27 -3.84
C LEU A 168 -7.93 0.69 -4.73
N ALA A 169 -8.61 1.78 -4.39
CA ALA A 169 -9.70 2.32 -5.20
C ALA A 169 -9.23 2.65 -6.62
N LEU A 170 -8.07 3.32 -6.74
CA LEU A 170 -7.45 3.64 -8.03
C LEU A 170 -7.09 2.38 -8.83
N LEU A 171 -6.49 1.39 -8.20
CA LEU A 171 -6.15 0.13 -8.85
C LEU A 171 -7.38 -0.58 -9.40
N GLU A 172 -8.46 -0.67 -8.60
CA GLU A 172 -9.70 -1.33 -9.00
C GLU A 172 -10.40 -0.55 -10.12
N GLU A 173 -10.39 0.79 -10.05
CA GLU A 173 -10.93 1.63 -11.12
C GLU A 173 -10.17 1.44 -12.44
N ARG A 174 -8.83 1.50 -12.42
CA ARG A 174 -8.00 1.24 -13.61
C ARG A 174 -8.25 -0.16 -14.18
N THR A 175 -8.39 -1.15 -13.32
CA THR A 175 -8.71 -2.53 -13.70
C THR A 175 -10.08 -2.63 -14.35
N MET A 176 -11.09 -1.99 -13.79
CA MET A 176 -12.44 -1.94 -14.34
C MET A 176 -12.45 -1.24 -15.69
N ARG A 177 -11.81 -0.06 -15.81
CA ARG A 177 -11.71 0.70 -17.06
C ARG A 177 -11.06 -0.13 -18.17
N ALA A 178 -9.93 -0.80 -17.87
CA ALA A 178 -9.25 -1.66 -18.83
C ALA A 178 -10.13 -2.82 -19.32
N ARG A 179 -10.90 -3.44 -18.41
CA ARG A 179 -11.81 -4.55 -18.72
C ARG A 179 -12.99 -4.12 -19.60
N VAL A 180 -13.52 -2.91 -19.38
CA VAL A 180 -14.69 -2.38 -20.11
C VAL A 180 -14.27 -1.64 -21.39
N GLY A 181 -12.98 -1.27 -21.51
CA GLY A 181 -12.46 -0.53 -22.65
C GLY A 181 -12.61 0.99 -22.53
N PHE A 182 -12.86 1.52 -21.34
CA PHE A 182 -12.88 2.96 -21.09
C PHE A 182 -11.46 3.53 -21.07
N ARG A 183 -11.23 4.60 -21.83
CA ARG A 183 -9.91 5.23 -22.00
C ARG A 183 -9.76 6.55 -21.26
N SER A 184 -10.88 7.16 -20.84
CA SER A 184 -10.94 8.46 -20.22
C SER A 184 -12.11 8.55 -19.22
N ASP A 185 -12.10 9.60 -18.38
CA ASP A 185 -13.23 9.96 -17.52
C ASP A 185 -14.47 10.28 -18.34
N SER A 186 -14.27 10.90 -19.51
CA SER A 186 -15.34 11.19 -20.46
C SER A 186 -16.06 9.95 -20.96
N ASP A 187 -15.37 8.82 -21.15
CA ASP A 187 -15.99 7.55 -21.56
C ASP A 187 -16.90 7.02 -20.44
N LEU A 188 -16.42 7.08 -19.20
CA LEU A 188 -17.19 6.68 -18.02
C LEU A 188 -18.42 7.57 -17.83
N ASP A 189 -18.24 8.90 -17.93
CA ASP A 189 -19.32 9.87 -17.83
C ASP A 189 -20.37 9.67 -18.90
N ALA A 190 -19.95 9.49 -20.16
CA ALA A 190 -20.85 9.23 -21.28
C ALA A 190 -21.65 7.93 -21.07
N ALA A 191 -21.02 6.88 -20.56
CA ALA A 191 -21.69 5.61 -20.25
C ALA A 191 -22.70 5.74 -19.08
N ALA A 192 -22.38 6.56 -18.07
CA ALA A 192 -23.23 6.77 -16.90
C ALA A 192 -24.37 7.78 -17.13
N ALA A 193 -24.20 8.75 -18.04
CA ALA A 193 -25.10 9.87 -18.23
C ALA A 193 -26.59 9.50 -18.43
N PRO A 194 -26.98 8.49 -19.26
CA PRO A 194 -28.38 8.14 -19.43
C PRO A 194 -29.02 7.62 -18.13
N TYR A 195 -28.27 6.87 -17.34
CA TYR A 195 -28.73 6.36 -16.06
C TYR A 195 -28.87 7.48 -15.03
N LEU A 196 -27.87 8.36 -14.93
CA LEU A 196 -27.88 9.50 -14.01
C LEU A 196 -29.02 10.47 -14.33
N ALA A 197 -29.29 10.73 -15.61
CA ALA A 197 -30.43 11.56 -16.02
C ALA A 197 -31.77 10.97 -15.57
N ARG A 198 -31.94 9.64 -15.70
CA ARG A 198 -33.15 8.95 -15.20
C ARG A 198 -33.29 9.07 -13.68
N ILE A 199 -32.23 8.84 -12.92
CA ILE A 199 -32.24 8.96 -11.45
C ILE A 199 -32.59 10.39 -11.01
N ALA A 200 -32.04 11.39 -11.71
CA ALA A 200 -32.36 12.79 -11.44
C ALA A 200 -33.84 13.10 -11.69
N ALA A 201 -34.41 12.59 -12.80
CA ALA A 201 -35.83 12.77 -13.15
C ALA A 201 -36.78 12.09 -12.14
N GLU A 202 -36.40 10.96 -11.56
CA GLU A 202 -37.17 10.26 -10.54
C GLU A 202 -37.26 11.03 -9.20
N GLY A 203 -36.34 11.96 -8.95
CA GLY A 203 -36.33 12.85 -7.76
C GLY A 203 -36.10 12.15 -6.41
N ARG A 204 -35.83 10.85 -6.39
CA ARG A 204 -35.67 10.06 -5.15
C ARG A 204 -34.33 10.27 -4.46
N HIS A 205 -33.30 10.81 -5.17
CA HIS A 205 -31.94 10.98 -4.71
C HIS A 205 -31.42 12.42 -4.95
N PRO A 206 -32.06 13.45 -4.37
CA PRO A 206 -31.78 14.86 -4.73
C PRO A 206 -30.36 15.31 -4.39
N HIS A 207 -29.75 14.78 -3.33
CA HIS A 207 -28.38 15.13 -2.92
C HIS A 207 -27.35 14.50 -3.86
N PHE A 208 -27.53 13.23 -4.19
CA PHE A 208 -26.67 12.54 -5.15
C PHE A 208 -26.77 13.17 -6.55
N SER A 209 -27.99 13.48 -7.02
CA SER A 209 -28.20 14.10 -8.32
C SER A 209 -27.52 15.47 -8.43
N ARG A 210 -27.54 16.27 -7.37
CA ARG A 210 -26.78 17.55 -7.32
C ARG A 210 -25.28 17.33 -7.41
N TRP A 211 -24.74 16.38 -6.65
CA TRP A 211 -23.33 16.03 -6.73
C TRP A 211 -22.95 15.51 -8.13
N ALA A 212 -23.76 14.61 -8.70
CA ALA A 212 -23.52 14.06 -10.03
C ALA A 212 -23.57 15.10 -11.17
N ALA A 213 -24.27 16.20 -10.97
CA ALA A 213 -24.34 17.33 -11.90
C ALA A 213 -23.18 18.34 -11.73
N ASP A 214 -22.38 18.22 -10.66
CA ASP A 214 -21.26 19.14 -10.42
C ASP A 214 -20.10 18.84 -11.39
N PRO A 215 -19.66 19.80 -12.21
CA PRO A 215 -18.52 19.63 -13.09
C PRO A 215 -17.21 19.35 -12.35
N GLN A 216 -17.10 19.75 -11.09
CA GLN A 216 -15.92 19.57 -10.26
C GLN A 216 -15.93 18.26 -9.44
N ARG A 217 -16.97 17.42 -9.58
CA ARG A 217 -17.10 16.16 -8.82
C ARG A 217 -15.93 15.18 -9.00
N LEU A 218 -15.25 15.27 -10.14
CA LEU A 218 -14.07 14.48 -10.48
C LEU A 218 -12.84 15.38 -10.46
N ALA A 219 -12.43 15.80 -9.26
CA ALA A 219 -11.15 16.49 -9.10
C ALA A 219 -9.99 15.54 -9.43
N PRO A 220 -8.84 16.05 -9.92
CA PRO A 220 -7.65 15.24 -10.12
C PRO A 220 -7.31 14.48 -8.84
N GLU A 221 -6.97 13.20 -8.96
CA GLU A 221 -6.81 12.29 -7.83
C GLU A 221 -5.72 12.75 -6.85
N GLU A 222 -4.61 13.27 -7.37
CA GLU A 222 -3.52 13.79 -6.56
C GLU A 222 -3.98 14.97 -5.69
N GLN A 223 -4.77 15.87 -6.23
CA GLN A 223 -5.36 17.01 -5.49
C GLN A 223 -6.36 16.52 -4.44
N SER A 224 -7.16 15.51 -4.75
CA SER A 224 -8.12 14.90 -3.83
C SER A 224 -7.40 14.19 -2.69
N PHE A 225 -6.32 13.46 -2.97
CA PHE A 225 -5.51 12.79 -1.97
C PHE A 225 -4.91 13.76 -0.94
N GLU A 226 -4.22 14.81 -1.41
CA GLU A 226 -3.59 15.82 -0.56
C GLU A 226 -4.62 16.54 0.32
N GLN A 227 -5.77 16.91 -0.25
CA GLN A 227 -6.83 17.58 0.50
C GLN A 227 -7.39 16.71 1.61
N VAL A 228 -7.65 15.44 1.34
CA VAL A 228 -8.16 14.51 2.36
C VAL A 228 -7.10 14.22 3.41
N LEU A 229 -5.83 14.11 3.02
CA LEU A 229 -4.73 13.95 3.99
C LEU A 229 -4.69 15.14 4.97
N GLU A 230 -4.81 16.39 4.49
CA GLU A 230 -4.84 17.56 5.39
C GLU A 230 -6.07 17.55 6.29
N TRP A 231 -7.26 17.20 5.81
CA TRP A 231 -8.45 17.06 6.65
C TRP A 231 -8.29 16.01 7.75
N LEU A 232 -7.64 14.88 7.44
CA LEU A 232 -7.32 13.85 8.43
C LEU A 232 -6.36 14.40 9.50
N LEU A 233 -5.31 15.11 9.09
CA LEU A 233 -4.36 15.72 10.03
C LEU A 233 -5.01 16.80 10.88
N ASP A 234 -5.91 17.61 10.33
CA ASP A 234 -6.72 18.58 11.09
C ASP A 234 -7.59 17.87 12.13
N GLY A 235 -8.27 16.80 11.73
CA GLY A 235 -9.05 15.98 12.63
C GLY A 235 -8.23 15.37 13.77
N LEU A 236 -7.05 14.83 13.45
CA LEU A 236 -6.13 14.27 14.46
C LEU A 236 -5.63 15.34 15.44
N THR A 237 -5.45 16.59 15.00
CA THR A 237 -5.04 17.69 15.87
C THR A 237 -6.02 17.90 17.02
N THR A 238 -7.31 17.65 16.83
CA THR A 238 -8.32 17.79 17.89
C THR A 238 -8.18 16.78 19.03
N LEU A 239 -7.43 15.71 18.81
CA LEU A 239 -7.16 14.65 19.79
C LEU A 239 -5.86 14.87 20.55
N VAL A 240 -5.04 15.83 20.13
CA VAL A 240 -3.78 16.17 20.82
C VAL A 240 -4.11 16.99 22.07
N PRO A 241 -3.64 16.58 23.27
CA PRO A 241 -3.84 17.36 24.48
C PRO A 241 -3.25 18.80 24.32
N PRO A 242 -3.90 19.80 24.92
CA PRO A 242 -3.30 21.14 24.95
C PRO A 242 -1.97 21.11 25.70
N GLU A 243 -0.99 21.91 25.24
CA GLU A 243 0.27 22.05 25.97
C GLU A 243 -0.01 22.45 27.44
N PRO A 244 0.66 21.81 28.40
CA PRO A 244 0.52 22.24 29.80
C PRO A 244 0.92 23.72 29.90
N PRO A 245 0.22 24.52 30.74
CA PRO A 245 0.60 25.91 30.94
C PRO A 245 2.04 25.98 31.47
N ALA A 246 2.83 26.89 30.88
CA ALA A 246 4.22 27.13 31.21
C ALA A 246 4.40 27.62 32.68
#